data_2e97b64e239e0dd0b435bf2d1b9d328a
#
_entry.id   2e97b64e239e0dd0b435bf2d1b9d328a
#
_cell.length_a   1.000
_cell.length_b   1.000
_cell.length_c   1.000
_cell.angle_alpha   90.00
_cell.angle_beta   90.00
_cell.angle_gamma   90.00
#
_symmetry.space_group_name_H-M   'P 1'
#
loop_
_entity.id
_entity.type
_entity.pdbx_description
1 polymer ?
#
loop_
_entity_poly.entity_id
_entity_poly.type
_entity_poly.pdbx_seq_one_letter_code
_entity_poly.pdbx_strand_id
1 'polypeptide(L)'
;MADLPLGLSFDDVLLLPRLSAILPGDADISSQLVPGFDMKIPVLSAAMDTVSESELAIALAREGGLAVIHRNNPIDIQAAMVSRVKRFENAVIPNPVTVNKDMTLEEVHQIMMDQGYSGFPVVDANRRLEGIVTGRDMRGVDDYQNIRVKDVMTPLSRLVTAAPTTTIEEARHILYTHRIEKLPLVDENGVLAGLITETDIQKRAMFADASKDEHGHLRCGAAVGVGPDYLDRAKALVSAGADALFIDAATGHTTRVMDVVSNLRKLTDRPIVAGNVVTAEGASDLIKAGVQAIKVGVGPGSICTTRVISCLLYTSPSPRDSTSS
;
A
#
# COMPACT_ATOMS: atom_id res chain seq x y z
N MET A 1 -7.73 20.14 48.71
CA MET A 1 -7.11 19.52 47.54
C MET A 1 -7.82 20.07 46.31
N ALA A 2 -7.13 20.68 45.38
CA ALA A 2 -7.81 21.13 44.14
C ALA A 2 -8.38 19.90 43.43
N ASP A 3 -9.64 19.99 42.99
CA ASP A 3 -10.24 18.96 42.16
C ASP A 3 -9.46 18.91 40.84
N LEU A 4 -8.62 17.88 40.68
CA LEU A 4 -7.96 17.62 39.41
C LEU A 4 -8.96 17.09 38.43
N PRO A 5 -9.01 17.62 37.18
CA PRO A 5 -9.90 17.09 36.18
C PRO A 5 -9.60 15.62 35.87
N LEU A 6 -10.64 14.77 35.90
CA LEU A 6 -10.51 13.34 35.60
C LEU A 6 -10.34 13.13 34.09
N GLY A 7 -9.25 12.47 33.68
CA GLY A 7 -9.04 11.99 32.32
C GLY A 7 -9.10 10.47 32.29
N LEU A 8 -10.03 9.90 31.50
CA LEU A 8 -10.14 8.46 31.28
C LEU A 8 -9.37 8.04 30.04
N SER A 9 -8.77 6.85 30.08
CA SER A 9 -8.22 6.16 28.91
C SER A 9 -9.14 5.01 28.49
N PHE A 10 -8.87 4.42 27.34
CA PHE A 10 -9.62 3.23 26.89
C PHE A 10 -9.42 2.03 27.84
N ASP A 11 -8.32 1.97 28.60
CA ASP A 11 -8.08 0.94 29.61
C ASP A 11 -8.97 1.08 30.85
N ASP A 12 -9.52 2.29 31.07
CA ASP A 12 -10.37 2.60 32.21
C ASP A 12 -11.86 2.36 31.96
N VAL A 13 -12.25 2.03 30.74
CA VAL A 13 -13.65 1.89 30.32
C VAL A 13 -13.90 0.58 29.58
N LEU A 14 -15.14 0.09 29.65
CA LEU A 14 -15.61 -1.09 28.93
C LEU A 14 -16.86 -0.72 28.11
N LEU A 15 -17.00 -1.35 26.96
CA LEU A 15 -18.28 -1.32 26.23
C LEU A 15 -19.30 -2.18 26.98
N LEU A 16 -20.47 -1.63 27.25
CA LEU A 16 -21.56 -2.38 27.86
C LEU A 16 -22.16 -3.36 26.85
N PRO A 17 -22.26 -4.66 27.18
CA PRO A 17 -22.93 -5.63 26.32
C PRO A 17 -24.40 -5.23 26.11
N ARG A 18 -24.87 -5.42 24.89
CA ARG A 18 -26.29 -5.21 24.52
C ARG A 18 -26.87 -6.50 23.96
N LEU A 19 -28.19 -6.59 23.92
CA LEU A 19 -28.87 -7.69 23.25
C LEU A 19 -28.44 -7.74 21.78
N SER A 20 -27.96 -8.92 21.34
CA SER A 20 -27.62 -9.20 19.96
C SER A 20 -28.57 -10.24 19.38
N ALA A 21 -28.98 -10.03 18.13
CA ALA A 21 -29.80 -10.98 17.36
C ALA A 21 -29.00 -11.65 16.23
N ILE A 22 -27.69 -11.38 16.14
CA ILE A 22 -26.79 -11.91 15.10
C ILE A 22 -25.70 -12.77 15.73
N LEU A 23 -25.22 -13.74 14.97
CA LEU A 23 -24.04 -14.53 15.35
C LEU A 23 -22.76 -13.73 15.04
N PRO A 24 -21.64 -14.00 15.75
CA PRO A 24 -20.38 -13.31 15.48
C PRO A 24 -19.91 -13.38 14.02
N GLY A 25 -20.16 -14.49 13.32
CA GLY A 25 -19.81 -14.67 11.91
C GLY A 25 -20.65 -13.86 10.91
N ASP A 26 -21.84 -13.36 11.37
CA ASP A 26 -22.76 -12.57 10.54
C ASP A 26 -22.57 -11.06 10.78
N ALA A 27 -21.64 -10.67 11.66
CA ALA A 27 -21.38 -9.28 11.97
C ALA A 27 -20.67 -8.57 10.82
N ASP A 28 -21.28 -7.51 10.29
CA ASP A 28 -20.60 -6.60 9.39
C ASP A 28 -19.63 -5.72 10.19
N ILE A 29 -18.34 -5.90 9.95
CA ILE A 29 -17.26 -5.14 10.57
C ILE A 29 -16.66 -4.09 9.62
N SER A 30 -17.26 -3.88 8.46
CA SER A 30 -16.83 -2.84 7.53
C SER A 30 -16.93 -1.46 8.17
N SER A 31 -16.09 -0.55 7.74
CA SER A 31 -16.02 0.81 8.28
C SER A 31 -15.55 1.78 7.19
N GLN A 32 -15.64 3.06 7.49
CA GLN A 32 -15.11 4.12 6.63
C GLN A 32 -14.08 4.95 7.41
N LEU A 33 -12.92 5.20 6.81
CA LEU A 33 -11.97 6.17 7.35
C LEU A 33 -12.54 7.57 7.24
N VAL A 34 -13.07 7.89 6.08
CA VAL A 34 -13.83 9.10 5.75
C VAL A 34 -14.90 8.70 4.72
N PRO A 35 -15.94 9.50 4.46
CA PRO A 35 -16.94 9.20 3.43
C PRO A 35 -16.27 8.86 2.08
N GLY A 36 -16.60 7.69 1.54
CA GLY A 36 -16.03 7.17 0.29
C GLY A 36 -14.68 6.48 0.41
N PHE A 37 -14.13 6.36 1.62
CA PHE A 37 -12.92 5.56 1.88
C PHE A 37 -13.28 4.34 2.73
N ASP A 38 -13.81 3.31 2.05
CA ASP A 38 -14.27 2.09 2.69
C ASP A 38 -13.12 1.17 3.08
N MET A 39 -13.27 0.51 4.22
CA MET A 39 -12.41 -0.56 4.73
C MET A 39 -13.27 -1.77 5.09
N LYS A 40 -12.81 -2.97 4.80
CA LYS A 40 -13.52 -4.21 5.11
C LYS A 40 -13.36 -4.61 6.57
N ILE A 41 -12.26 -4.22 7.20
CA ILE A 41 -12.02 -4.37 8.62
C ILE A 41 -11.65 -3.01 9.24
N PRO A 42 -12.08 -2.71 10.48
CA PRO A 42 -11.83 -1.41 11.12
C PRO A 42 -10.44 -1.36 11.79
N VAL A 43 -9.41 -1.77 11.05
CA VAL A 43 -8.04 -1.87 11.57
C VAL A 43 -7.11 -0.95 10.80
N LEU A 44 -6.46 -0.05 11.53
CA LEU A 44 -5.40 0.80 11.01
C LEU A 44 -4.10 0.53 11.79
N SER A 45 -2.96 0.52 11.09
CA SER A 45 -1.68 0.47 11.81
C SER A 45 -1.31 1.85 12.36
N ALA A 46 -0.65 1.88 13.52
CA ALA A 46 0.03 3.08 13.99
C ALA A 46 1.28 3.33 13.15
N ALA A 47 1.64 4.60 12.95
CA ALA A 47 2.82 5.00 12.18
C ALA A 47 4.11 4.81 13.00
N MET A 48 4.46 3.56 13.29
CA MET A 48 5.59 3.17 14.13
C MET A 48 6.77 2.71 13.27
N ASP A 49 7.95 3.18 13.64
CA ASP A 49 9.22 2.77 13.04
C ASP A 49 9.41 1.24 13.14
N THR A 50 10.00 0.65 12.11
CA THR A 50 10.23 -0.80 11.96
C THR A 50 8.98 -1.69 11.98
N VAL A 51 7.80 -1.12 12.15
CA VAL A 51 6.51 -1.84 12.17
C VAL A 51 5.69 -1.50 10.94
N SER A 52 5.37 -0.21 10.75
CA SER A 52 4.46 0.22 9.68
C SER A 52 5.23 0.64 8.44
N GLU A 53 5.76 -0.36 7.74
CA GLU A 53 6.47 -0.26 6.49
C GLU A 53 5.68 -0.90 5.34
N SER A 54 6.27 -0.96 4.15
CA SER A 54 5.59 -1.46 2.94
C SER A 54 5.05 -2.89 3.08
N GLU A 55 5.72 -3.78 3.81
CA GLU A 55 5.28 -5.18 3.95
C GLU A 55 4.02 -5.30 4.79
N LEU A 56 3.99 -4.64 5.97
CA LEU A 56 2.77 -4.57 6.77
C LEU A 56 1.64 -3.85 6.01
N ALA A 57 1.98 -2.79 5.25
CA ALA A 57 0.98 -2.05 4.48
C ALA A 57 0.32 -2.93 3.41
N ILE A 58 1.10 -3.76 2.73
CA ILE A 58 0.58 -4.74 1.76
C ILE A 58 -0.28 -5.79 2.47
N ALA A 59 0.21 -6.38 3.56
CA ALA A 59 -0.51 -7.42 4.28
C ALA A 59 -1.85 -6.90 4.83
N LEU A 60 -1.84 -5.75 5.52
CA LEU A 60 -3.04 -5.17 6.11
C LEU A 60 -4.06 -4.71 5.06
N ALA A 61 -3.60 -4.12 3.95
CA ALA A 61 -4.49 -3.73 2.87
C ALA A 61 -5.15 -4.94 2.20
N ARG A 62 -4.48 -6.09 2.09
CA ARG A 62 -5.05 -7.35 1.59
C ARG A 62 -6.18 -7.88 2.46
N GLU A 63 -6.06 -7.72 3.77
CA GLU A 63 -7.10 -8.08 4.74
C GLU A 63 -8.21 -7.03 4.83
N GLY A 64 -8.14 -5.96 4.05
CA GLY A 64 -9.16 -4.91 4.00
C GLY A 64 -9.00 -3.78 5.01
N GLY A 65 -7.87 -3.72 5.72
CA GLY A 65 -7.49 -2.63 6.62
C GLY A 65 -6.66 -1.55 5.91
N LEU A 66 -6.01 -0.68 6.68
CA LEU A 66 -5.16 0.39 6.18
C LEU A 66 -3.91 0.56 7.05
N ALA A 67 -2.73 0.46 6.47
CA ALA A 67 -1.51 0.81 7.18
C ALA A 67 -1.10 2.26 6.91
N VAL A 68 -0.46 2.86 7.92
CA VAL A 68 0.09 4.22 7.87
C VAL A 68 1.61 4.13 7.91
N ILE A 69 2.26 4.32 6.77
CA ILE A 69 3.72 4.23 6.65
C ILE A 69 4.37 5.34 7.47
N HIS A 70 5.28 4.95 8.38
CA HIS A 70 5.92 5.86 9.31
C HIS A 70 6.86 6.87 8.64
N ARG A 71 7.12 8.00 9.33
CA ARG A 71 7.93 9.11 8.82
C ARG A 71 9.38 9.13 9.31
N ASN A 72 9.81 8.15 10.09
CA ASN A 72 11.17 8.08 10.62
C ASN A 72 12.17 7.57 9.57
N ASN A 73 12.07 8.14 8.37
CA ASN A 73 12.91 7.88 7.20
C ASN A 73 13.11 9.16 6.40
N PRO A 74 14.15 9.27 5.57
CA PRO A 74 14.24 10.25 4.50
C PRO A 74 12.98 10.25 3.62
N ILE A 75 12.67 11.40 3.03
CA ILE A 75 11.43 11.60 2.25
C ILE A 75 11.35 10.61 1.08
N ASP A 76 12.44 10.43 0.37
CA ASP A 76 12.58 9.52 -0.78
C ASP A 76 12.34 8.06 -0.41
N ILE A 77 12.87 7.62 0.73
CA ILE A 77 12.68 6.25 1.25
C ILE A 77 11.21 6.02 1.61
N GLN A 78 10.58 6.95 2.32
CA GLN A 78 9.16 6.82 2.67
C GLN A 78 8.28 6.82 1.41
N ALA A 79 8.56 7.68 0.43
CA ALA A 79 7.86 7.72 -0.85
C ALA A 79 8.07 6.42 -1.65
N ALA A 80 9.27 5.82 -1.61
CA ALA A 80 9.54 4.53 -2.24
C ALA A 80 8.72 3.40 -1.59
N MET A 81 8.54 3.41 -0.26
CA MET A 81 7.66 2.46 0.44
C MET A 81 6.21 2.58 -0.02
N VAL A 82 5.66 3.81 -0.12
CA VAL A 82 4.31 4.05 -0.67
C VAL A 82 4.22 3.51 -2.10
N SER A 83 5.17 3.86 -2.96
CA SER A 83 5.20 3.39 -4.35
C SER A 83 5.27 1.86 -4.44
N ARG A 84 5.95 1.18 -3.51
CA ARG A 84 6.01 -0.27 -3.44
C ARG A 84 4.63 -0.87 -3.15
N VAL A 85 3.88 -0.31 -2.22
CA VAL A 85 2.50 -0.74 -1.91
C VAL A 85 1.60 -0.55 -3.14
N LYS A 86 1.64 0.62 -3.77
CA LYS A 86 0.81 0.93 -4.94
C LYS A 86 1.08 0.03 -6.14
N ARG A 87 2.30 -0.45 -6.30
CA ARG A 87 2.69 -1.35 -7.40
C ARG A 87 2.45 -2.83 -7.10
N PHE A 88 2.18 -3.18 -5.85
CA PHE A 88 2.24 -4.57 -5.39
C PHE A 88 1.21 -5.50 -6.03
N GLU A 89 0.01 -5.02 -6.36
CA GLU A 89 -1.05 -5.82 -7.00
C GLU A 89 -1.48 -5.24 -8.36
N ASN A 90 -0.58 -4.56 -9.05
CA ASN A 90 -0.83 -4.26 -10.44
C ASN A 90 -0.85 -5.57 -11.22
N ALA A 91 -2.04 -5.98 -11.67
CA ALA A 91 -2.14 -7.09 -12.61
C ALA A 91 -1.39 -6.77 -13.93
N VAL A 92 -1.15 -5.49 -14.20
CA VAL A 92 -0.29 -5.02 -15.29
C VAL A 92 1.09 -4.69 -14.70
N ILE A 93 2.11 -5.37 -15.19
CA ILE A 93 3.52 -5.04 -14.96
C ILE A 93 3.92 -3.97 -15.98
N PRO A 94 4.06 -2.68 -15.59
CA PRO A 94 4.19 -1.59 -16.58
C PRO A 94 5.56 -1.54 -17.27
N ASN A 95 6.59 -2.09 -16.64
CA ASN A 95 7.95 -2.20 -17.19
C ASN A 95 8.47 -3.61 -16.92
N PRO A 96 7.98 -4.62 -17.66
CA PRO A 96 8.46 -5.98 -17.47
C PRO A 96 9.93 -6.08 -17.83
N VAL A 97 10.63 -6.98 -17.14
CA VAL A 97 11.98 -7.38 -17.56
C VAL A 97 11.89 -7.99 -18.94
N THR A 98 12.73 -7.57 -19.84
CA THR A 98 12.75 -8.00 -21.25
C THR A 98 14.11 -8.59 -21.59
N VAL A 99 14.13 -9.43 -22.61
CA VAL A 99 15.37 -10.01 -23.17
C VAL A 99 15.44 -9.69 -24.66
N ASN A 100 16.65 -9.82 -25.22
CA ASN A 100 16.87 -9.65 -26.65
C ASN A 100 16.92 -11.03 -27.34
N LYS A 101 16.47 -11.11 -28.58
CA LYS A 101 16.43 -12.36 -29.36
C LYS A 101 17.80 -13.00 -29.61
N ASP A 102 18.87 -12.22 -29.57
CA ASP A 102 20.25 -12.68 -29.81
C ASP A 102 20.99 -13.12 -28.53
N MET A 103 20.36 -12.99 -27.35
CA MET A 103 20.88 -13.53 -26.09
C MET A 103 20.90 -15.06 -26.15
N THR A 104 21.87 -15.67 -25.43
CA THR A 104 21.91 -17.11 -25.23
C THR A 104 20.87 -17.57 -24.21
N LEU A 105 20.49 -18.84 -24.24
CA LEU A 105 19.58 -19.38 -23.24
C LEU A 105 20.22 -19.41 -21.84
N GLU A 106 21.55 -19.53 -21.75
CA GLU A 106 22.30 -19.44 -20.48
C GLU A 106 22.09 -18.07 -19.82
N GLU A 107 22.23 -16.97 -20.59
CA GLU A 107 22.01 -15.61 -20.09
C GLU A 107 20.56 -15.42 -19.59
N VAL A 108 19.58 -15.92 -20.36
CA VAL A 108 18.18 -15.86 -19.96
C VAL A 108 17.89 -16.71 -18.74
N HIS A 109 18.49 -17.90 -18.65
CA HIS A 109 18.34 -18.78 -17.49
C HIS A 109 18.89 -18.12 -16.22
N GLN A 110 20.05 -17.46 -16.32
CA GLN A 110 20.61 -16.70 -15.19
C GLN A 110 19.66 -15.60 -14.73
N ILE A 111 19.06 -14.82 -15.66
CA ILE A 111 18.07 -13.80 -15.31
C ILE A 111 16.83 -14.43 -14.65
N MET A 112 16.38 -15.62 -15.11
CA MET A 112 15.30 -16.36 -14.48
C MET A 112 15.60 -16.71 -13.02
N MET A 113 16.80 -17.20 -12.76
CA MET A 113 17.23 -17.59 -11.41
C MET A 113 17.38 -16.38 -10.48
N ASP A 114 17.99 -15.31 -10.97
CA ASP A 114 18.25 -14.09 -10.18
C ASP A 114 16.97 -13.31 -9.86
N GLN A 115 16.00 -13.27 -10.79
CA GLN A 115 14.78 -12.48 -10.69
C GLN A 115 13.56 -13.28 -10.24
N GLY A 116 13.62 -14.62 -10.28
CA GLY A 116 12.49 -15.50 -9.95
C GLY A 116 11.33 -15.48 -10.96
N TYR A 117 11.58 -15.05 -12.19
CA TYR A 117 10.57 -15.01 -13.25
C TYR A 117 10.62 -16.24 -14.14
N SER A 118 9.44 -16.67 -14.64
CA SER A 118 9.30 -17.86 -15.50
C SER A 118 9.28 -17.56 -17.00
N GLY A 119 9.48 -16.31 -17.40
CA GLY A 119 9.54 -15.93 -18.82
C GLY A 119 9.48 -14.44 -19.05
N PHE A 120 9.95 -14.03 -20.22
CA PHE A 120 10.21 -12.64 -20.58
C PHE A 120 9.68 -12.29 -21.96
N PRO A 121 9.11 -11.09 -22.16
CA PRO A 121 8.93 -10.53 -23.49
C PRO A 121 10.29 -10.34 -24.16
N VAL A 122 10.36 -10.68 -25.44
CA VAL A 122 11.53 -10.49 -26.30
C VAL A 122 11.31 -9.20 -27.09
N VAL A 123 12.22 -8.24 -27.01
CA VAL A 123 12.08 -6.93 -27.65
C VAL A 123 13.33 -6.54 -28.42
N ASP A 124 13.15 -5.66 -29.41
CA ASP A 124 14.24 -5.01 -30.14
C ASP A 124 14.83 -3.81 -29.34
N ALA A 125 15.81 -3.13 -29.93
CA ALA A 125 16.45 -1.95 -29.34
C ALA A 125 15.48 -0.76 -29.09
N ASN A 126 14.35 -0.72 -29.79
CA ASN A 126 13.30 0.29 -29.67
C ASN A 126 12.14 -0.16 -28.75
N ARG A 127 12.33 -1.24 -27.97
CA ARG A 127 11.30 -1.87 -27.14
C ARG A 127 10.08 -2.40 -27.91
N ARG A 128 10.17 -2.62 -29.21
CA ARG A 128 9.12 -3.28 -29.97
C ARG A 128 9.12 -4.78 -29.67
N LEU A 129 7.93 -5.32 -29.44
CA LEU A 129 7.75 -6.73 -29.15
C LEU A 129 8.09 -7.59 -30.36
N GLU A 130 9.00 -8.54 -30.21
CA GLU A 130 9.36 -9.54 -31.24
C GLU A 130 8.85 -10.95 -30.91
N GLY A 131 8.59 -11.22 -29.62
CA GLY A 131 8.13 -12.52 -29.15
C GLY A 131 8.08 -12.63 -27.64
N ILE A 132 7.97 -13.87 -27.16
CA ILE A 132 8.08 -14.22 -25.75
C ILE A 132 8.92 -15.48 -25.58
N VAL A 133 9.76 -15.55 -24.55
CA VAL A 133 10.47 -16.76 -24.16
C VAL A 133 10.11 -17.11 -22.72
N THR A 134 9.83 -18.38 -22.48
CA THR A 134 9.43 -18.90 -21.16
C THR A 134 10.25 -20.12 -20.80
N GLY A 135 10.22 -20.53 -19.53
CA GLY A 135 10.88 -21.76 -19.09
C GLY A 135 10.34 -23.03 -19.78
N ARG A 136 9.13 -22.98 -20.38
CA ARG A 136 8.62 -24.09 -21.21
C ARG A 136 9.36 -24.22 -22.54
N ASP A 137 9.67 -23.07 -23.16
CA ASP A 137 10.38 -23.03 -24.43
C ASP A 137 11.83 -23.52 -24.31
N MET A 138 12.38 -23.47 -23.09
CA MET A 138 13.74 -23.91 -22.78
C MET A 138 13.82 -25.37 -22.33
N ARG A 139 12.67 -26.03 -22.08
CA ARG A 139 12.66 -27.45 -21.63
C ARG A 139 13.15 -28.39 -22.72
N GLY A 140 14.07 -29.28 -22.36
CA GLY A 140 14.63 -30.27 -23.29
C GLY A 140 15.72 -29.72 -24.21
N VAL A 141 16.18 -28.51 -23.98
CA VAL A 141 17.36 -27.95 -24.64
C VAL A 141 18.57 -28.30 -23.78
N ASP A 142 19.57 -28.97 -24.35
CA ASP A 142 20.77 -29.39 -23.63
C ASP A 142 21.92 -28.38 -23.74
N ASP A 143 21.92 -27.53 -24.78
CA ASP A 143 23.01 -26.59 -25.08
C ASP A 143 22.54 -25.12 -24.89
N TYR A 144 22.50 -24.67 -23.66
CA TYR A 144 22.11 -23.29 -23.35
C TYR A 144 23.11 -22.21 -23.77
N GLN A 145 24.38 -22.60 -24.00
CA GLN A 145 25.45 -21.66 -24.35
C GLN A 145 25.43 -21.28 -25.83
N ASN A 146 25.03 -22.18 -26.69
CA ASN A 146 25.09 -21.96 -28.14
C ASN A 146 23.72 -21.63 -28.76
N ILE A 147 22.63 -22.05 -28.12
CA ILE A 147 21.27 -21.75 -28.60
C ILE A 147 20.83 -20.35 -28.15
N ARG A 148 20.22 -19.61 -29.07
CA ARG A 148 19.75 -18.25 -28.84
C ARG A 148 18.24 -18.19 -28.63
N VAL A 149 17.78 -17.13 -27.97
CA VAL A 149 16.36 -16.87 -27.70
C VAL A 149 15.51 -16.99 -28.97
N LYS A 150 15.97 -16.44 -30.11
CA LYS A 150 15.25 -16.49 -31.40
C LYS A 150 14.96 -17.90 -31.90
N ASP A 151 15.75 -18.88 -31.48
CA ASP A 151 15.64 -20.27 -31.97
C ASP A 151 14.52 -21.04 -31.23
N VAL A 152 14.12 -20.57 -30.04
CA VAL A 152 13.14 -21.24 -29.16
C VAL A 152 11.93 -20.39 -28.82
N MET A 153 12.00 -19.05 -28.90
CA MET A 153 10.93 -18.16 -28.51
C MET A 153 9.64 -18.39 -29.33
N THR A 154 8.51 -18.06 -28.73
CA THR A 154 7.27 -17.89 -29.48
C THR A 154 7.31 -16.53 -30.20
N PRO A 155 7.38 -16.50 -31.54
CA PRO A 155 7.50 -15.26 -32.30
C PRO A 155 6.18 -14.46 -32.28
N LEU A 156 6.27 -13.13 -32.51
CA LEU A 156 5.11 -12.22 -32.52
C LEU A 156 3.96 -12.70 -33.40
N SER A 157 4.25 -13.36 -34.54
CA SER A 157 3.22 -13.87 -35.46
C SER A 157 2.31 -14.95 -34.86
N ARG A 158 2.73 -15.59 -33.78
CA ARG A 158 1.95 -16.61 -33.04
C ARG A 158 1.56 -16.15 -31.64
N LEU A 159 1.90 -14.91 -31.29
CA LEU A 159 1.69 -14.38 -29.95
C LEU A 159 0.33 -13.67 -29.87
N VAL A 160 -0.38 -13.90 -28.79
CA VAL A 160 -1.56 -13.10 -28.45
C VAL A 160 -1.10 -11.88 -27.66
N THR A 161 -1.52 -10.69 -28.11
CA THR A 161 -1.25 -9.41 -27.47
C THR A 161 -2.53 -8.65 -27.23
N ALA A 162 -2.51 -7.64 -26.38
CA ALA A 162 -3.63 -6.75 -26.12
C ALA A 162 -3.19 -5.29 -26.06
N ALA A 163 -4.14 -4.37 -26.11
CA ALA A 163 -3.87 -2.94 -25.99
C ALA A 163 -3.53 -2.56 -24.54
N PRO A 164 -2.77 -1.48 -24.31
CA PRO A 164 -2.45 -1.00 -22.96
C PRO A 164 -3.68 -0.63 -22.12
N THR A 165 -4.80 -0.34 -22.77
CA THR A 165 -6.10 0.00 -22.15
C THR A 165 -6.96 -1.22 -21.79
N THR A 166 -6.48 -2.44 -22.05
CA THR A 166 -7.21 -3.69 -21.77
C THR A 166 -7.49 -3.82 -20.27
N THR A 167 -8.74 -4.03 -19.93
CA THR A 167 -9.16 -4.27 -18.54
C THR A 167 -8.70 -5.64 -18.05
N ILE A 168 -8.67 -5.82 -16.73
CA ILE A 168 -8.25 -7.11 -16.13
C ILE A 168 -9.23 -8.22 -16.48
N GLU A 169 -10.54 -7.92 -16.56
CA GLU A 169 -11.58 -8.87 -16.95
C GLU A 169 -11.39 -9.34 -18.39
N GLU A 170 -11.11 -8.42 -19.32
CA GLU A 170 -10.78 -8.73 -20.71
C GLU A 170 -9.49 -9.56 -20.80
N ALA A 171 -8.43 -9.14 -20.08
CA ALA A 171 -7.17 -9.87 -20.04
C ALA A 171 -7.37 -11.31 -19.53
N ARG A 172 -8.15 -11.50 -18.46
CA ARG A 172 -8.50 -12.82 -17.93
C ARG A 172 -9.21 -13.68 -18.96
N HIS A 173 -10.16 -13.09 -19.70
CA HIS A 173 -10.88 -13.78 -20.76
C HIS A 173 -9.94 -14.21 -21.90
N ILE A 174 -9.03 -13.32 -22.32
CA ILE A 174 -8.03 -13.59 -23.34
C ILE A 174 -7.08 -14.72 -22.90
N LEU A 175 -6.51 -14.62 -21.69
CA LEU A 175 -5.62 -15.66 -21.15
C LEU A 175 -6.30 -17.04 -21.11
N TYR A 176 -7.54 -17.08 -20.63
CA TYR A 176 -8.31 -18.31 -20.55
C TYR A 176 -8.66 -18.89 -21.94
N THR A 177 -9.17 -18.05 -22.84
CA THR A 177 -9.61 -18.47 -24.18
C THR A 177 -8.44 -19.01 -25.02
N HIS A 178 -7.29 -18.34 -24.94
CA HIS A 178 -6.08 -18.74 -25.67
C HIS A 178 -5.19 -19.71 -24.91
N ARG A 179 -5.54 -20.09 -23.68
CA ARG A 179 -4.75 -20.99 -22.80
C ARG A 179 -3.29 -20.55 -22.65
N ILE A 180 -3.10 -19.25 -22.46
CA ILE A 180 -1.78 -18.63 -22.25
C ILE A 180 -1.67 -18.10 -20.82
N GLU A 181 -0.45 -18.03 -20.28
CA GLU A 181 -0.17 -17.58 -18.93
C GLU A 181 0.33 -16.12 -18.89
N LYS A 182 0.72 -15.58 -20.04
CA LYS A 182 1.31 -14.25 -20.16
C LYS A 182 0.73 -13.51 -21.35
N LEU A 183 0.26 -12.29 -21.12
CA LEU A 183 -0.35 -11.43 -22.13
C LEU A 183 0.45 -10.13 -22.23
N PRO A 184 1.32 -9.96 -23.22
CA PRO A 184 1.98 -8.69 -23.48
C PRO A 184 1.00 -7.63 -23.93
N LEU A 185 1.13 -6.43 -23.38
CA LEU A 185 0.41 -5.24 -23.78
C LEU A 185 1.28 -4.41 -24.72
N VAL A 186 0.77 -4.10 -25.89
CA VAL A 186 1.51 -3.34 -26.91
C VAL A 186 0.69 -2.14 -27.39
N ASP A 187 1.34 -1.05 -27.66
CA ASP A 187 0.72 0.14 -28.26
C ASP A 187 0.51 -0.04 -29.77
N GLU A 188 -0.06 0.98 -30.41
CA GLU A 188 -0.34 0.99 -31.85
C GLU A 188 0.93 0.88 -32.71
N ASN A 189 2.11 1.19 -32.17
CA ASN A 189 3.40 1.07 -32.84
C ASN A 189 4.10 -0.26 -32.56
N GLY A 190 3.46 -1.17 -31.81
CA GLY A 190 4.02 -2.44 -31.41
C GLY A 190 5.05 -2.38 -30.27
N VAL A 191 5.13 -1.22 -29.58
CA VAL A 191 6.02 -1.03 -28.42
C VAL A 191 5.40 -1.66 -27.20
N LEU A 192 6.22 -2.43 -26.45
CA LEU A 192 5.79 -3.09 -25.23
C LEU A 192 5.48 -2.06 -24.13
N ALA A 193 4.22 -1.98 -23.75
CA ALA A 193 3.70 -1.10 -22.71
C ALA A 193 3.52 -1.79 -21.35
N GLY A 194 3.41 -3.12 -21.34
CA GLY A 194 3.22 -3.89 -20.10
C GLY A 194 3.10 -5.38 -20.33
N LEU A 195 2.95 -6.12 -19.25
CA LEU A 195 2.71 -7.55 -19.24
C LEU A 195 1.66 -7.88 -18.18
N ILE A 196 0.67 -8.70 -18.52
CA ILE A 196 -0.27 -9.30 -17.57
C ILE A 196 0.04 -10.79 -17.49
N THR A 197 0.04 -11.36 -16.28
CA THR A 197 0.18 -12.81 -16.11
C THR A 197 -1.04 -13.41 -15.41
N GLU A 198 -1.32 -14.68 -15.68
CA GLU A 198 -2.38 -15.43 -14.99
C GLU A 198 -2.17 -15.44 -13.48
N THR A 199 -0.92 -15.59 -13.02
CA THR A 199 -0.56 -15.58 -11.60
C THR A 199 -0.94 -14.27 -10.92
N ASP A 200 -0.78 -13.12 -11.59
CA ASP A 200 -1.11 -11.81 -11.03
C ASP A 200 -2.63 -11.62 -10.94
N ILE A 201 -3.37 -12.14 -11.92
CA ILE A 201 -4.84 -12.15 -11.89
C ILE A 201 -5.36 -13.05 -10.77
N GLN A 202 -4.78 -14.25 -10.60
CA GLN A 202 -5.17 -15.19 -9.54
C GLN A 202 -4.89 -14.61 -8.15
N LYS A 203 -3.72 -13.99 -7.93
CA LYS A 203 -3.39 -13.29 -6.68
C LYS A 203 -4.43 -12.22 -6.35
N ARG A 204 -4.89 -11.45 -7.36
CA ARG A 204 -5.93 -10.44 -7.16
C ARG A 204 -7.27 -11.03 -6.74
N ALA A 205 -7.64 -12.19 -7.27
CA ALA A 205 -8.89 -12.89 -6.92
C ALA A 205 -8.86 -13.50 -5.51
N MET A 206 -7.67 -13.85 -4.99
CA MET A 206 -7.51 -14.38 -3.64
C MET A 206 -7.80 -13.34 -2.55
N PHE A 207 -7.70 -12.04 -2.84
CA PHE A 207 -7.91 -10.94 -1.90
C PHE A 207 -9.09 -10.07 -2.33
N ALA A 208 -10.29 -10.66 -2.38
CA ALA A 208 -11.52 -9.98 -2.78
C ALA A 208 -11.87 -8.80 -1.85
N ASP A 209 -11.55 -8.92 -0.56
CA ASP A 209 -11.81 -7.91 0.46
C ASP A 209 -10.70 -6.88 0.63
N ALA A 210 -9.66 -6.94 -0.21
CA ALA A 210 -8.55 -6.01 -0.11
C ALA A 210 -8.99 -4.54 -0.24
N SER A 211 -8.40 -3.68 0.59
CA SER A 211 -8.58 -2.23 0.54
C SER A 211 -7.90 -1.67 -0.70
N LYS A 212 -8.69 -1.35 -1.74
CA LYS A 212 -8.20 -0.90 -3.05
C LYS A 212 -8.79 0.46 -3.43
N ASP A 213 -8.01 1.22 -4.21
CA ASP A 213 -8.48 2.45 -4.84
C ASP A 213 -9.31 2.14 -6.11
N GLU A 214 -9.82 3.18 -6.76
CA GLU A 214 -10.61 3.08 -8.00
C GLU A 214 -9.85 2.44 -9.18
N HIS A 215 -8.52 2.44 -9.13
CA HIS A 215 -7.65 1.81 -10.13
C HIS A 215 -7.26 0.38 -9.76
N GLY A 216 -7.72 -0.11 -8.59
CA GLY A 216 -7.42 -1.44 -8.10
C GLY A 216 -6.06 -1.60 -7.42
N HIS A 217 -5.36 -0.51 -7.10
CA HIS A 217 -4.14 -0.55 -6.31
C HIS A 217 -4.46 -0.65 -4.83
N LEU A 218 -3.62 -1.34 -4.07
CA LEU A 218 -3.73 -1.38 -2.61
C LEU A 218 -3.65 0.04 -2.03
N ARG A 219 -4.51 0.31 -1.04
CA ARG A 219 -4.51 1.58 -0.33
C ARG A 219 -3.50 1.60 0.81
N CYS A 220 -2.84 2.73 1.00
CA CYS A 220 -2.01 3.01 2.17
C CYS A 220 -2.08 4.48 2.58
N GLY A 221 -2.01 4.71 3.88
CA GLY A 221 -1.77 6.02 4.45
C GLY A 221 -0.27 6.28 4.63
N ALA A 222 0.11 7.53 4.79
CA ALA A 222 1.48 7.90 5.12
C ALA A 222 1.54 9.02 6.15
N ALA A 223 2.47 8.89 7.10
CA ALA A 223 2.64 9.85 8.18
C ALA A 223 3.44 11.08 7.73
N VAL A 224 2.99 12.26 8.19
CA VAL A 224 3.65 13.53 8.01
C VAL A 224 3.84 14.18 9.38
N GLY A 225 5.01 14.70 9.66
CA GLY A 225 5.27 15.43 10.90
C GLY A 225 4.86 16.90 10.82
N VAL A 226 5.23 17.64 11.85
CA VAL A 226 5.03 19.10 11.90
C VAL A 226 6.35 19.88 11.76
N GLY A 227 7.44 19.19 11.39
CA GLY A 227 8.76 19.76 11.14
C GLY A 227 8.78 20.66 9.89
N PRO A 228 9.91 21.32 9.58
CA PRO A 228 9.99 22.25 8.46
C PRO A 228 9.82 21.56 7.07
N ASP A 229 10.08 20.26 6.99
CA ASP A 229 10.04 19.45 5.77
C ASP A 229 8.64 18.91 5.41
N TYR A 230 7.60 19.21 6.21
CA TYR A 230 6.29 18.58 6.10
C TYR A 230 5.63 18.77 4.72
N LEU A 231 5.80 19.94 4.08
CA LEU A 231 5.21 20.21 2.76
C LEU A 231 5.89 19.39 1.66
N ASP A 232 7.22 19.31 1.66
CA ASP A 232 7.95 18.57 0.64
C ASP A 232 7.73 17.06 0.80
N ARG A 233 7.67 16.59 2.04
CA ARG A 233 7.30 15.23 2.38
C ARG A 233 5.88 14.90 1.88
N ALA A 234 4.90 15.74 2.17
CA ALA A 234 3.53 15.55 1.73
C ALA A 234 3.42 15.51 0.20
N LYS A 235 4.10 16.40 -0.53
CA LYS A 235 4.15 16.40 -1.99
C LYS A 235 4.70 15.08 -2.53
N ALA A 236 5.83 14.62 -1.99
CA ALA A 236 6.46 13.36 -2.40
C ALA A 236 5.54 12.15 -2.14
N LEU A 237 4.88 12.10 -0.99
CA LEU A 237 3.96 11.02 -0.63
C LEU A 237 2.71 10.99 -1.52
N VAL A 238 2.11 12.14 -1.79
CA VAL A 238 0.96 12.27 -2.71
C VAL A 238 1.38 11.85 -4.13
N SER A 239 2.53 12.28 -4.60
CA SER A 239 3.08 11.90 -5.92
C SER A 239 3.39 10.39 -5.98
N ALA A 240 3.79 9.77 -4.87
CA ALA A 240 4.01 8.34 -4.77
C ALA A 240 2.69 7.52 -4.71
N GLY A 241 1.54 8.20 -4.54
CA GLY A 241 0.21 7.59 -4.55
C GLY A 241 -0.39 7.32 -3.17
N ALA A 242 0.09 7.94 -2.08
CA ALA A 242 -0.54 7.81 -0.77
C ALA A 242 -2.03 8.20 -0.83
N ASP A 243 -2.89 7.36 -0.26
CA ASP A 243 -4.35 7.53 -0.31
C ASP A 243 -4.88 8.43 0.79
N ALA A 244 -4.14 8.57 1.89
CA ALA A 244 -4.44 9.46 3.01
C ALA A 244 -3.15 9.94 3.68
N LEU A 245 -3.16 11.17 4.21
CA LEU A 245 -2.07 11.73 4.99
C LEU A 245 -2.43 11.75 6.48
N PHE A 246 -1.52 11.27 7.31
CA PHE A 246 -1.70 11.20 8.76
C PHE A 246 -0.72 12.15 9.44
N ILE A 247 -1.23 13.19 10.09
CA ILE A 247 -0.38 14.07 10.89
C ILE A 247 -0.02 13.36 12.18
N ASP A 248 1.26 13.10 12.34
CA ASP A 248 1.84 12.38 13.48
C ASP A 248 2.55 13.35 14.41
N ALA A 249 1.88 13.68 15.50
CA ALA A 249 2.35 14.58 16.55
C ALA A 249 2.04 14.01 17.94
N ALA A 250 2.90 14.26 18.91
CA ALA A 250 2.70 13.81 20.31
C ALA A 250 1.42 14.38 20.91
N THR A 251 1.04 15.60 20.52
CA THR A 251 -0.28 16.20 20.80
C THR A 251 -0.80 16.86 19.53
N GLY A 252 -2.07 16.55 19.21
CA GLY A 252 -2.76 17.11 18.03
C GLY A 252 -3.32 18.51 18.29
N HIS A 253 -3.63 18.88 19.52
CA HIS A 253 -4.23 20.17 19.85
C HIS A 253 -3.18 21.26 20.02
N THR A 254 -2.54 21.66 18.92
CA THR A 254 -1.60 22.77 18.86
C THR A 254 -1.83 23.64 17.63
N THR A 255 -1.52 24.93 17.72
CA THR A 255 -1.58 25.84 16.57
C THR A 255 -0.75 25.33 15.40
N ARG A 256 0.42 24.75 15.68
CA ARG A 256 1.31 24.18 14.67
C ARG A 256 0.66 23.05 13.87
N VAL A 257 -0.06 22.15 14.54
CA VAL A 257 -0.78 21.05 13.84
C VAL A 257 -1.92 21.64 12.99
N MET A 258 -2.66 22.60 13.51
CA MET A 258 -3.76 23.26 12.76
C MET A 258 -3.24 24.00 11.52
N ASP A 259 -2.09 24.68 11.62
CA ASP A 259 -1.44 25.33 10.48
C ASP A 259 -1.02 24.30 9.41
N VAL A 260 -0.42 23.19 9.85
CA VAL A 260 -0.03 22.08 8.95
C VAL A 260 -1.25 21.51 8.24
N VAL A 261 -2.34 21.21 8.95
CA VAL A 261 -3.61 20.76 8.36
C VAL A 261 -4.08 21.72 7.29
N SER A 262 -4.19 23.02 7.63
CA SER A 262 -4.68 24.06 6.72
C SER A 262 -3.82 24.18 5.45
N ASN A 263 -2.51 24.02 5.57
CA ASN A 263 -1.60 24.06 4.43
C ASN A 263 -1.68 22.78 3.58
N LEU A 264 -1.80 21.60 4.20
CA LEU A 264 -1.97 20.35 3.46
C LEU A 264 -3.30 20.32 2.70
N ARG A 265 -4.38 20.91 3.24
CA ARG A 265 -5.67 21.04 2.51
C ARG A 265 -5.56 21.84 1.22
N LYS A 266 -4.65 22.81 1.17
CA LYS A 266 -4.37 23.58 -0.06
C LYS A 266 -3.54 22.79 -1.06
N LEU A 267 -2.80 21.79 -0.58
CA LEU A 267 -1.90 20.98 -1.39
C LEU A 267 -2.61 19.80 -2.06
N THR A 268 -3.58 19.17 -1.38
CA THR A 268 -4.19 17.90 -1.84
C THR A 268 -5.63 17.74 -1.39
N ASP A 269 -6.41 17.03 -2.21
CA ASP A 269 -7.77 16.60 -1.87
C ASP A 269 -7.78 15.24 -1.12
N ARG A 270 -6.64 14.59 -0.95
CA ARG A 270 -6.55 13.34 -0.18
C ARG A 270 -7.02 13.56 1.26
N PRO A 271 -7.63 12.54 1.89
CA PRO A 271 -8.00 12.61 3.30
C PRO A 271 -6.82 12.98 4.18
N ILE A 272 -7.05 13.92 5.11
CA ILE A 272 -6.10 14.30 6.15
C ILE A 272 -6.67 13.84 7.48
N VAL A 273 -5.91 13.00 8.17
CA VAL A 273 -6.18 12.50 9.52
C VAL A 273 -5.21 13.17 10.47
N ALA A 274 -5.68 13.77 11.55
CA ALA A 274 -4.79 14.39 12.54
C ALA A 274 -5.15 13.98 13.97
N GLY A 275 -4.18 14.10 14.83
CA GLY A 275 -4.24 13.80 16.25
C GLY A 275 -2.84 13.74 16.87
N ASN A 276 -2.74 13.27 18.07
CA ASN A 276 -3.84 12.71 18.84
C ASN A 276 -4.47 13.76 19.75
N VAL A 277 -5.75 13.65 19.97
CA VAL A 277 -6.50 14.52 20.88
C VAL A 277 -7.29 13.68 21.88
N VAL A 278 -7.61 14.30 23.04
CA VAL A 278 -8.36 13.67 24.13
C VAL A 278 -9.50 14.54 24.65
N THR A 279 -9.69 15.72 24.08
CA THR A 279 -10.74 16.67 24.48
C THR A 279 -11.66 16.99 23.31
N ALA A 280 -12.91 17.31 23.61
CA ALA A 280 -13.90 17.76 22.63
C ALA A 280 -13.46 19.07 21.95
N GLU A 281 -12.82 19.98 22.70
CA GLU A 281 -12.28 21.22 22.15
C GLU A 281 -11.20 20.95 21.10
N GLY A 282 -10.18 20.12 21.44
CA GLY A 282 -9.12 19.73 20.50
C GLY A 282 -9.68 19.05 19.23
N ALA A 283 -10.67 18.19 19.38
CA ALA A 283 -11.36 17.59 18.25
C ALA A 283 -12.08 18.64 17.39
N SER A 284 -12.83 19.56 18.02
CA SER A 284 -13.55 20.64 17.32
C SER A 284 -12.58 21.54 16.54
N ASP A 285 -11.46 21.91 17.13
CA ASP A 285 -10.49 22.80 16.48
C ASP A 285 -9.76 22.13 15.32
N LEU A 286 -9.46 20.84 15.40
CA LEU A 286 -8.95 20.08 14.25
C LEU A 286 -9.97 20.00 13.12
N ILE A 287 -11.25 19.79 13.41
CA ILE A 287 -12.32 19.80 12.41
C ILE A 287 -12.39 21.15 11.71
N LYS A 288 -12.37 22.26 12.47
CA LYS A 288 -12.36 23.62 11.91
C LYS A 288 -11.11 23.89 11.05
N ALA A 289 -9.98 23.28 11.39
CA ALA A 289 -8.75 23.38 10.58
C ALA A 289 -8.84 22.60 9.25
N GLY A 290 -9.82 21.68 9.11
CA GLY A 290 -10.12 21.00 7.85
C GLY A 290 -9.71 19.53 7.79
N VAL A 291 -9.51 18.84 8.92
CA VAL A 291 -9.33 17.38 8.93
C VAL A 291 -10.63 16.66 8.59
N GLN A 292 -10.52 15.50 7.96
CA GLN A 292 -11.66 14.63 7.67
C GLN A 292 -11.81 13.47 8.66
N ALA A 293 -10.73 13.13 9.37
CA ALA A 293 -10.77 12.15 10.46
C ALA A 293 -9.83 12.56 11.58
N ILE A 294 -10.11 12.09 12.79
CA ILE A 294 -9.38 12.45 14.00
C ILE A 294 -8.90 11.20 14.70
N LYS A 295 -7.65 11.21 15.16
CA LYS A 295 -7.09 10.19 16.06
C LYS A 295 -7.36 10.60 17.50
N VAL A 296 -8.18 9.82 18.22
CA VAL A 296 -8.54 10.05 19.62
C VAL A 296 -7.73 9.11 20.53
N GLY A 297 -7.25 9.64 21.64
CA GLY A 297 -6.45 8.92 22.64
C GLY A 297 -4.96 9.18 22.53
N VAL A 298 -4.28 9.29 23.67
CA VAL A 298 -2.83 9.53 23.75
C VAL A 298 -2.19 8.42 24.58
N GLY A 299 -1.24 7.70 23.95
CA GLY A 299 -0.48 6.65 24.58
C GLY A 299 -1.30 5.49 25.18
N PRO A 300 -2.35 4.96 24.52
CA PRO A 300 -3.16 3.87 25.07
C PRO A 300 -2.49 2.50 24.95
N GLY A 301 -1.44 2.37 24.15
CA GLY A 301 -0.70 1.12 24.00
C GLY A 301 0.10 0.76 25.25
N SER A 302 0.14 -0.52 25.60
CA SER A 302 0.84 -1.04 26.80
C SER A 302 2.34 -0.74 26.82
N ILE A 303 2.95 -0.56 25.63
CA ILE A 303 4.38 -0.24 25.48
C ILE A 303 4.63 1.26 25.26
N CYS A 304 3.58 2.10 25.21
CA CYS A 304 3.73 3.52 24.88
C CYS A 304 4.18 4.34 26.09
N THR A 305 5.32 5.02 25.94
CA THR A 305 5.90 5.90 26.97
C THR A 305 5.49 7.38 26.81
N THR A 306 4.69 7.71 25.80
CA THR A 306 4.33 9.11 25.48
C THR A 306 3.73 9.85 26.67
N ARG A 307 2.84 9.21 27.44
CA ARG A 307 2.22 9.82 28.64
C ARG A 307 3.24 10.27 29.68
N VAL A 308 4.27 9.46 29.87
CA VAL A 308 5.34 9.71 30.86
C VAL A 308 6.33 10.75 30.33
N ILE A 309 6.80 10.57 29.09
CA ILE A 309 7.87 11.40 28.50
C ILE A 309 7.39 12.80 28.15
N SER A 310 6.17 12.93 27.60
CA SER A 310 5.65 14.23 27.17
C SER A 310 5.09 15.07 28.30
N CYS A 311 4.86 14.50 29.48
CA CYS A 311 4.23 15.14 30.65
C CYS A 311 2.86 15.78 30.35
N LEU A 312 2.24 15.45 29.21
CA LEU A 312 0.98 16.04 28.76
C LEU A 312 -0.25 15.35 29.33
N LEU A 313 -0.09 14.11 29.76
CA LEU A 313 -1.12 13.30 30.42
C LEU A 313 -0.43 12.44 31.48
N TYR A 314 -0.09 13.05 32.62
CA TYR A 314 0.40 12.30 33.75
C TYR A 314 -0.79 11.66 34.47
N THR A 315 -1.00 10.38 34.25
CA THR A 315 -1.80 9.52 35.13
C THR A 315 -0.84 8.81 36.06
N SER A 316 -1.26 8.53 37.29
CA SER A 316 -0.52 7.61 38.18
C SER A 316 -0.20 6.33 37.41
N PRO A 317 0.99 5.73 37.63
CA PRO A 317 1.39 4.52 36.92
C PRO A 317 0.29 3.44 37.06
N SER A 318 -0.13 2.90 35.91
CA SER A 318 -1.04 1.76 35.88
C SER A 318 -0.41 0.60 36.66
N PRO A 319 -1.17 -0.26 37.33
CA PRO A 319 -0.62 -1.49 37.93
C PRO A 319 0.17 -2.36 36.94
N ARG A 320 -0.03 -2.17 35.64
CA ARG A 320 0.76 -2.84 34.57
C ARG A 320 2.16 -2.23 34.41
N ASP A 321 2.35 -0.96 34.75
CA ASP A 321 3.66 -0.29 34.62
C ASP A 321 4.62 -0.72 35.75
N SER A 322 4.10 -1.31 36.83
CA SER A 322 4.89 -1.82 37.96
C SER A 322 5.44 -3.25 37.76
N THR A 323 5.08 -3.93 36.66
CA THR A 323 5.53 -5.31 36.40
C THR A 323 6.66 -5.39 35.35
N SER A 324 7.18 -4.27 34.89
CA SER A 324 8.28 -4.20 33.92
C SER A 324 9.60 -3.74 34.58
N SER A 325 9.97 -4.32 35.71
CA SER A 325 11.30 -4.22 36.30
C SER A 325 11.99 -5.57 36.33
#